data_6af1dee14d31afc1abcc09856577e2d3
#
_entry.id   6af1dee14d31afc1abcc09856577e2d3
#
_cell.length_a   1.000
_cell.length_b   1.000
_cell.length_c   1.000
_cell.angle_alpha   90.00
_cell.angle_beta   90.00
_cell.angle_gamma   90.00
#
_symmetry.space_group_name_H-M   'P 1'
#
loop_
_entity.id
_entity.type
_entity.pdbx_description
1 polymer ?
#
loop_
_entity_poly.entity_id
_entity_poly.type
_entity_poly.pdbx_seq_one_letter_code
_entity_poly.pdbx_strand_id
1 'polypeptide(L)'
;VALQLNVFRGLAAAYPELKVSDVVTKAGEEAMVGAAQQCISHLAYVINSNLTTPPGETLLNPNIPADWQQRLNENTAGYSAPKVPVLVMQGTADTVVNPNGTTQYIARACGFGQPVEYTMYEGATHQTIPNDSKSEYLTWFADRFNGVPTHPNCGQY
;
A
#
# COMPACT_ATOMS: atom_id res chain seq x y z
N VAL A 1 4.67 5.25 -9.17
CA VAL A 1 5.05 6.66 -8.92
C VAL A 1 3.88 7.45 -8.31
N ALA A 2 2.66 7.47 -8.89
CA ALA A 2 1.53 8.28 -8.39
C ALA A 2 1.20 8.02 -6.90
N LEU A 3 1.15 6.76 -6.47
CA LEU A 3 0.94 6.40 -5.07
C LEU A 3 2.07 6.90 -4.17
N GLN A 4 3.32 6.79 -4.61
CA GLN A 4 4.48 7.27 -3.85
C GLN A 4 4.44 8.78 -3.64
N LEU A 5 4.09 9.56 -4.66
CA LEU A 5 3.92 11.02 -4.52
C LEU A 5 2.87 11.37 -3.46
N ASN A 6 1.74 10.66 -3.43
CA ASN A 6 0.71 10.88 -2.40
C ASN A 6 1.18 10.49 -1.01
N VAL A 7 1.94 9.39 -0.87
CA VAL A 7 2.54 9.00 0.41
C VAL A 7 3.50 10.08 0.91
N PHE A 8 4.41 10.55 0.07
CA PHE A 8 5.35 11.59 0.44
C PHE A 8 4.67 12.89 0.84
N ARG A 9 3.64 13.31 0.09
CA ARG A 9 2.84 14.46 0.45
C ARG A 9 2.13 14.30 1.81
N GLY A 10 1.54 13.13 2.04
CA GLY A 10 0.88 12.81 3.31
C GLY A 10 1.85 12.83 4.50
N LEU A 11 3.03 12.23 4.33
CA LEU A 11 4.07 12.24 5.36
C LEU A 11 4.58 13.66 5.64
N ALA A 12 4.87 14.46 4.62
CA ALA A 12 5.29 15.85 4.82
C ALA A 12 4.22 16.72 5.50
N ALA A 13 2.94 16.42 5.28
CA ALA A 13 1.85 17.09 6.00
C ALA A 13 1.74 16.66 7.46
N ALA A 14 2.07 15.41 7.78
CA ALA A 14 2.02 14.86 9.13
C ALA A 14 3.30 15.14 9.94
N TYR A 15 4.43 15.29 9.30
CA TYR A 15 5.75 15.46 9.90
C TYR A 15 6.41 16.74 9.37
N PRO A 16 6.30 17.88 10.09
CA PRO A 16 6.73 19.20 9.61
C PRO A 16 8.23 19.33 9.31
N GLU A 17 9.06 18.43 9.84
CA GLU A 17 10.49 18.36 9.55
C GLU A 17 10.80 17.86 8.15
N LEU A 18 9.89 17.12 7.50
CA LEU A 18 10.09 16.55 6.17
C LEU A 18 9.78 17.57 5.07
N LYS A 19 10.68 17.69 4.12
CA LYS A 19 10.48 18.53 2.93
C LYS A 19 10.29 17.67 1.70
N VAL A 20 9.19 17.88 0.98
CA VAL A 20 8.88 17.12 -0.24
C VAL A 20 10.02 17.20 -1.28
N SER A 21 10.69 18.35 -1.38
CA SER A 21 11.84 18.55 -2.26
C SER A 21 13.03 17.61 -2.03
N ASP A 22 13.09 16.96 -0.85
CA ASP A 22 14.18 16.03 -0.54
C ASP A 22 14.00 14.67 -1.25
N VAL A 23 12.76 14.29 -1.54
CA VAL A 23 12.39 12.99 -2.12
C VAL A 23 11.69 13.10 -3.48
N VAL A 24 11.28 14.31 -3.89
CA VAL A 24 10.56 14.59 -5.12
C VAL A 24 11.37 15.61 -5.93
N THR A 25 11.49 15.39 -7.24
CA THR A 25 12.12 16.36 -8.15
C THR A 25 11.20 17.56 -8.39
N LYS A 26 11.73 18.63 -8.98
CA LYS A 26 10.89 19.78 -9.38
C LYS A 26 9.73 19.37 -10.29
N ALA A 27 9.99 18.49 -11.27
CA ALA A 27 8.94 17.95 -12.14
C ALA A 27 7.88 17.15 -11.34
N GLY A 28 8.32 16.41 -10.32
CA GLY A 28 7.42 15.72 -9.40
C GLY A 28 6.58 16.66 -8.55
N GLU A 29 7.14 17.76 -8.05
CA GLU A 29 6.40 18.79 -7.31
C GLU A 29 5.34 19.46 -8.20
N GLU A 30 5.68 19.81 -9.43
CA GLU A 30 4.74 20.37 -10.40
C GLU A 30 3.58 19.41 -10.71
N ALA A 31 3.90 18.11 -10.90
CA ALA A 31 2.87 17.07 -11.06
C ALA A 31 1.95 16.95 -9.84
N MET A 32 2.48 17.09 -8.62
CA MET A 32 1.70 17.04 -7.37
C MET A 32 0.76 18.24 -7.22
N VAL A 33 1.16 19.43 -7.64
CA VAL A 33 0.31 20.65 -7.55
C VAL A 33 -0.98 20.46 -8.36
N GLY A 34 -0.86 19.99 -9.59
CA GLY A 34 -2.02 19.72 -10.45
C GLY A 34 -2.94 18.62 -9.92
N ALA A 35 -2.38 17.70 -9.15
CA ALA A 35 -3.08 16.54 -8.60
C ALA A 35 -3.68 16.77 -7.20
N ALA A 36 -3.37 17.88 -6.54
CA ALA A 36 -3.73 18.12 -5.13
C ALA A 36 -5.24 18.05 -4.84
N GLN A 37 -6.07 18.28 -5.85
CA GLN A 37 -7.54 18.27 -5.77
C GLN A 37 -8.16 17.17 -6.65
N GLN A 38 -7.37 16.20 -7.09
CA GLN A 38 -7.79 15.15 -8.01
C GLN A 38 -7.73 13.78 -7.35
N CYS A 39 -8.58 12.85 -7.82
CA CYS A 39 -8.49 11.46 -7.42
C CYS A 39 -7.21 10.80 -7.95
N ILE A 40 -6.75 9.75 -7.28
CA ILE A 40 -5.53 9.01 -7.64
C ILE A 40 -5.54 8.50 -9.09
N SER A 41 -6.70 8.14 -9.62
CA SER A 41 -6.85 7.70 -11.01
C SER A 41 -6.49 8.80 -12.02
N HIS A 42 -6.85 10.06 -11.74
CA HIS A 42 -6.47 11.19 -12.56
C HIS A 42 -4.99 11.49 -12.48
N LEU A 43 -4.42 11.48 -11.27
CA LEU A 43 -2.97 11.63 -11.08
C LEU A 43 -2.19 10.56 -11.83
N ALA A 44 -2.63 9.29 -11.74
CA ALA A 44 -2.00 8.20 -12.46
C ALA A 44 -2.11 8.38 -13.99
N TYR A 45 -3.24 8.86 -14.49
CA TYR A 45 -3.42 9.19 -15.91
C TYR A 45 -2.45 10.29 -16.36
N VAL A 46 -2.38 11.40 -15.63
CA VAL A 46 -1.51 12.54 -15.95
C VAL A 46 -0.05 12.11 -15.98
N ILE A 47 0.40 11.36 -15.00
CA ILE A 47 1.80 10.85 -14.92
C ILE A 47 2.10 9.89 -16.06
N ASN A 48 1.19 8.95 -16.35
CA ASN A 48 1.40 7.92 -17.37
C ASN A 48 1.28 8.46 -18.81
N SER A 49 0.53 9.55 -19.00
CA SER A 49 0.40 10.19 -20.31
C SER A 49 1.54 11.15 -20.68
N ASN A 50 2.54 11.29 -19.80
CA ASN A 50 3.66 12.24 -19.96
C ASN A 50 3.22 13.70 -20.19
N LEU A 51 2.01 14.06 -19.78
CA LEU A 51 1.47 15.42 -19.97
C LEU A 51 2.19 16.47 -19.10
N THR A 52 2.87 16.04 -18.06
CA THR A 52 3.55 16.93 -17.09
C THR A 52 5.04 16.65 -16.92
N THR A 53 5.55 15.55 -17.48
CA THR A 53 6.95 15.16 -17.30
C THR A 53 7.65 15.13 -18.66
N PRO A 54 8.64 15.98 -18.91
CA PRO A 54 9.46 15.91 -20.11
C PRO A 54 10.11 14.52 -20.26
N PRO A 55 10.31 14.03 -21.48
CA PRO A 55 10.97 12.76 -21.72
C PRO A 55 12.36 12.70 -21.04
N GLY A 56 12.60 11.65 -20.25
CA GLY A 56 13.86 11.43 -19.55
C GLY A 56 13.96 12.06 -18.16
N GLU A 57 12.98 12.84 -17.72
CA GLU A 57 12.94 13.34 -16.34
C GLU A 57 12.31 12.32 -15.39
N THR A 58 12.85 12.25 -14.16
CA THR A 58 12.30 11.45 -13.08
C THR A 58 11.48 12.33 -12.14
N LEU A 59 10.39 11.78 -11.60
CA LEU A 59 9.55 12.51 -10.64
C LEU A 59 10.03 12.35 -9.19
N LEU A 60 10.86 11.36 -8.94
CA LEU A 60 11.36 11.03 -7.60
C LEU A 60 12.89 11.16 -7.57
N ASN A 61 13.40 11.68 -6.44
CA ASN A 61 14.82 11.63 -6.17
C ASN A 61 15.26 10.18 -5.91
N PRO A 62 16.43 9.75 -6.40
CA PRO A 62 16.88 8.36 -6.27
C PRO A 62 17.26 7.99 -4.83
N ASN A 63 17.61 8.98 -4.02
CA ASN A 63 18.04 8.80 -2.64
C ASN A 63 16.95 9.33 -1.69
N ILE A 64 16.57 8.51 -0.73
CA ILE A 64 15.64 8.90 0.35
C ILE A 64 16.47 9.20 1.59
N PRO A 65 16.43 10.44 2.13
CA PRO A 65 17.15 10.82 3.35
C PRO A 65 16.75 9.99 4.57
N ALA A 66 17.62 9.97 5.59
CA ALA A 66 17.43 9.10 6.76
C ALA A 66 16.19 9.45 7.59
N ASP A 67 15.85 10.72 7.72
CA ASP A 67 14.62 11.19 8.38
C ASP A 67 13.37 10.69 7.65
N TRP A 68 13.34 10.76 6.33
CA TRP A 68 12.28 10.18 5.50
C TRP A 68 12.20 8.67 5.66
N GLN A 69 13.35 7.96 5.64
CA GLN A 69 13.39 6.51 5.85
C GLN A 69 12.83 6.13 7.23
N GLN A 70 13.18 6.91 8.27
CA GLN A 70 12.63 6.71 9.60
C GLN A 70 11.12 6.80 9.60
N ARG A 71 10.53 7.87 9.04
CA ARG A 71 9.07 8.06 9.01
C ARG A 71 8.36 7.02 8.15
N LEU A 72 8.94 6.63 7.02
CA LEU A 72 8.43 5.52 6.21
C LEU A 72 8.37 4.21 7.00
N ASN A 73 9.43 3.89 7.76
CA ASN A 73 9.47 2.69 8.59
C ASN A 73 8.45 2.74 9.73
N GLU A 74 8.32 3.88 10.43
CA GLU A 74 7.34 4.08 11.50
C GLU A 74 5.89 3.91 11.00
N ASN A 75 5.63 4.26 9.74
CA ASN A 75 4.31 4.15 9.11
C ASN A 75 4.14 2.85 8.30
N THR A 76 5.12 1.96 8.29
CA THR A 76 5.01 0.65 7.64
C THR A 76 4.23 -0.31 8.52
N ALA A 77 3.16 -0.91 7.97
CA ALA A 77 2.33 -1.87 8.69
C ALA A 77 3.07 -3.18 9.01
N GLY A 78 2.59 -3.89 10.05
CA GLY A 78 3.07 -5.23 10.40
C GLY A 78 4.13 -5.27 11.51
N TYR A 79 4.48 -4.14 12.11
CA TYR A 79 5.41 -4.07 13.26
C TYR A 79 4.73 -4.04 14.64
N SER A 80 3.44 -4.33 14.68
CA SER A 80 2.68 -4.49 15.92
C SER A 80 1.54 -5.48 15.70
N ALA A 81 1.09 -6.15 16.76
CA ALA A 81 -0.07 -7.03 16.72
C ALA A 81 -1.30 -6.27 17.21
N PRO A 82 -2.23 -5.85 16.35
CA PRO A 82 -3.53 -5.39 16.77
C PRO A 82 -4.27 -6.52 17.53
N LYS A 83 -5.16 -6.13 18.46
CA LYS A 83 -5.91 -7.09 19.29
C LYS A 83 -7.11 -7.73 18.55
N VAL A 84 -7.12 -7.63 17.23
CA VAL A 84 -8.17 -8.17 16.37
C VAL A 84 -7.57 -9.08 15.30
N PRO A 85 -8.26 -10.14 14.88
CA PRO A 85 -7.79 -10.98 13.79
C PRO A 85 -7.76 -10.21 12.47
N VAL A 86 -6.91 -10.65 11.56
CA VAL A 86 -6.75 -10.04 10.24
C VAL A 86 -6.96 -11.10 9.16
N LEU A 87 -7.79 -10.78 8.18
CA LEU A 87 -7.93 -11.54 6.95
C LEU A 87 -7.27 -10.73 5.82
N VAL A 88 -6.38 -11.36 5.09
CA VAL A 88 -5.70 -10.78 3.92
C VAL A 88 -6.03 -11.62 2.69
N MET A 89 -6.48 -10.96 1.65
CA MET A 89 -6.78 -11.59 0.36
C MET A 89 -5.99 -10.89 -0.74
N GLN A 90 -5.32 -11.68 -1.58
CA GLN A 90 -4.43 -11.16 -2.61
C GLN A 90 -4.66 -11.88 -3.93
N GLY A 91 -4.79 -11.13 -5.02
CA GLY A 91 -4.78 -11.69 -6.36
C GLY A 91 -3.36 -11.97 -6.85
N THR A 92 -3.11 -13.12 -7.47
CA THR A 92 -1.78 -13.44 -8.02
C THR A 92 -1.41 -12.60 -9.23
N ALA A 93 -2.41 -12.05 -9.95
CA ALA A 93 -2.23 -11.16 -11.08
C ALA A 93 -2.37 -9.66 -10.72
N ASP A 94 -2.28 -9.30 -9.44
CA ASP A 94 -2.33 -7.91 -9.00
C ASP A 94 -1.03 -7.17 -9.38
N THR A 95 -1.14 -6.23 -10.32
CA THR A 95 -0.03 -5.38 -10.78
C THR A 95 0.01 -4.02 -10.09
N VAL A 96 -0.95 -3.70 -9.24
CA VAL A 96 -1.02 -2.45 -8.46
C VAL A 96 -0.39 -2.64 -7.08
N VAL A 97 -0.84 -3.68 -6.37
CA VAL A 97 -0.24 -4.12 -5.10
C VAL A 97 0.49 -5.44 -5.35
N ASN A 98 1.82 -5.38 -5.38
CA ASN A 98 2.63 -6.55 -5.65
C ASN A 98 2.42 -7.63 -4.57
N PRO A 99 2.06 -8.88 -4.96
CA PRO A 99 1.88 -9.99 -4.01
C PRO A 99 3.07 -10.23 -3.07
N ASN A 100 4.30 -10.02 -3.55
CA ASN A 100 5.49 -10.13 -2.69
C ASN A 100 5.49 -9.08 -1.55
N GLY A 101 4.97 -7.88 -1.78
CA GLY A 101 4.84 -6.86 -0.74
C GLY A 101 3.83 -7.28 0.33
N THR A 102 2.73 -7.90 -0.08
CA THR A 102 1.71 -8.47 0.81
C THR A 102 2.29 -9.61 1.65
N THR A 103 3.03 -10.53 1.03
CA THR A 103 3.71 -11.63 1.73
C THR A 103 4.71 -11.11 2.77
N GLN A 104 5.47 -10.08 2.45
CA GLN A 104 6.39 -9.43 3.40
C GLN A 104 5.64 -8.78 4.58
N TYR A 105 4.49 -8.13 4.34
CA TYR A 105 3.63 -7.62 5.40
C TYR A 105 3.17 -8.75 6.32
N ILE A 106 2.67 -9.85 5.76
CA ILE A 106 2.15 -10.99 6.53
C ILE A 106 3.28 -11.61 7.37
N ALA A 107 4.47 -11.81 6.78
CA ALA A 107 5.62 -12.34 7.51
C ALA A 107 5.98 -11.47 8.72
N ARG A 108 5.99 -10.14 8.56
CA ARG A 108 6.21 -9.22 9.68
C ARG A 108 5.10 -9.32 10.73
N ALA A 109 3.84 -9.20 10.32
CA ALA A 109 2.69 -9.22 11.22
C ALA A 109 2.65 -10.52 12.05
N CYS A 110 2.84 -11.67 11.41
CA CYS A 110 2.95 -12.97 12.07
C CYS A 110 4.12 -13.02 13.05
N GLY A 111 5.28 -12.45 12.67
CA GLY A 111 6.46 -12.37 13.54
C GLY A 111 6.22 -11.54 14.81
N PHE A 112 5.32 -10.57 14.77
CA PHE A 112 4.86 -9.80 15.93
C PHE A 112 3.66 -10.42 16.65
N GLY A 113 3.26 -11.65 16.30
CA GLY A 113 2.18 -12.39 16.96
C GLY A 113 0.77 -12.02 16.50
N GLN A 114 0.63 -11.33 15.36
CA GLN A 114 -0.66 -11.05 14.76
C GLN A 114 -1.26 -12.32 14.17
N PRO A 115 -2.48 -12.77 14.57
CA PRO A 115 -3.17 -13.84 13.88
C PRO A 115 -3.62 -13.37 12.49
N VAL A 116 -3.03 -13.92 11.44
CA VAL A 116 -3.37 -13.59 10.05
C VAL A 116 -3.89 -14.84 9.34
N GLU A 117 -5.05 -14.73 8.75
CA GLU A 117 -5.54 -15.64 7.71
C GLU A 117 -5.23 -15.03 6.35
N TYR A 118 -4.61 -15.79 5.48
CA TYR A 118 -4.19 -15.34 4.16
C TYR A 118 -4.66 -16.27 3.07
N THR A 119 -5.34 -15.72 2.06
CA THR A 119 -5.80 -16.45 0.88
C THR A 119 -5.29 -15.77 -0.38
N MET A 120 -4.67 -16.56 -1.26
CA MET A 120 -4.31 -16.13 -2.61
C MET A 120 -5.37 -16.58 -3.61
N TYR A 121 -5.77 -15.68 -4.50
CA TYR A 121 -6.73 -15.92 -5.57
C TYR A 121 -5.99 -15.95 -6.91
N GLU A 122 -5.91 -17.14 -7.51
CA GLU A 122 -5.20 -17.35 -8.76
C GLU A 122 -5.82 -16.56 -9.91
N GLY A 123 -5.01 -15.79 -10.62
CA GLY A 123 -5.43 -14.97 -11.75
C GLY A 123 -6.23 -13.71 -11.37
N ALA A 124 -6.62 -13.53 -10.11
CA ALA A 124 -7.33 -12.31 -9.70
C ALA A 124 -6.42 -11.08 -9.76
N THR A 125 -6.99 -9.97 -10.21
CA THR A 125 -6.32 -8.67 -10.32
C THR A 125 -6.71 -7.77 -9.16
N HIS A 126 -6.07 -6.59 -9.07
CA HIS A 126 -6.45 -5.55 -8.10
C HIS A 126 -7.93 -5.16 -8.16
N GLN A 127 -8.50 -5.18 -9.36
CA GLN A 127 -9.88 -4.78 -9.59
C GLN A 127 -10.88 -5.92 -9.34
N THR A 128 -10.48 -7.16 -9.56
CA THR A 128 -11.40 -8.31 -9.47
C THR A 128 -11.44 -8.91 -8.07
N ILE A 129 -10.32 -8.85 -7.32
CA ILE A 129 -10.20 -9.48 -6.00
C ILE A 129 -11.35 -9.16 -5.02
N PRO A 130 -11.92 -7.92 -4.96
CA PRO A 130 -13.03 -7.65 -4.05
C PRO A 130 -14.30 -8.46 -4.37
N ASN A 131 -14.53 -8.77 -5.66
CA ASN A 131 -15.67 -9.58 -6.07
C ASN A 131 -15.36 -11.07 -5.95
N ASP A 132 -14.16 -11.48 -6.36
CA ASP A 132 -13.75 -12.89 -6.38
C ASP A 132 -13.70 -13.48 -4.96
N SER A 133 -13.33 -12.68 -3.97
CA SER A 133 -13.25 -13.06 -2.55
C SER A 133 -14.52 -12.77 -1.73
N LYS A 134 -15.56 -12.22 -2.34
CA LYS A 134 -16.73 -11.68 -1.62
C LYS A 134 -17.40 -12.68 -0.67
N SER A 135 -17.62 -13.92 -1.09
CA SER A 135 -18.24 -14.94 -0.26
C SER A 135 -17.38 -15.26 0.97
N GLU A 136 -16.06 -15.33 0.79
CA GLU A 136 -15.12 -15.65 1.85
C GLU A 136 -15.10 -14.57 2.93
N TYR A 137 -14.86 -13.29 2.56
CA TYR A 137 -14.80 -12.25 3.58
C TYR A 137 -16.14 -12.01 4.29
N LEU A 138 -17.28 -12.17 3.60
CA LEU A 138 -18.58 -12.05 4.25
C LEU A 138 -18.82 -13.18 5.27
N THR A 139 -18.46 -14.41 4.93
CA THR A 139 -18.48 -15.55 5.85
C THR A 139 -17.53 -15.32 7.01
N TRP A 140 -16.30 -14.90 6.72
CA TRP A 140 -15.30 -14.61 7.74
C TRP A 140 -15.79 -13.55 8.76
N PHE A 141 -16.40 -12.45 8.29
CA PHE A 141 -16.99 -11.46 9.19
C PHE A 141 -18.15 -12.04 10.02
N ALA A 142 -19.06 -12.78 9.40
CA ALA A 142 -20.17 -13.43 10.12
C ALA A 142 -19.65 -14.35 11.24
N ASP A 143 -18.63 -15.12 10.97
CA ASP A 143 -17.96 -15.99 11.94
C ASP A 143 -17.39 -15.21 13.13
N ARG A 144 -16.75 -14.07 12.86
CA ARG A 144 -16.20 -13.21 13.94
C ARG A 144 -17.30 -12.67 14.83
N PHE A 145 -18.43 -12.21 14.26
CA PHE A 145 -19.58 -11.75 15.04
C PHE A 145 -20.26 -12.87 15.81
N ASN A 146 -20.20 -14.12 15.33
CA ASN A 146 -20.70 -15.30 15.99
C ASN A 146 -19.73 -15.94 16.99
N GLY A 147 -18.55 -15.34 17.20
CA GLY A 147 -17.53 -15.84 18.13
C GLY A 147 -16.79 -17.08 17.65
N VAL A 148 -16.87 -17.42 16.35
CA VAL A 148 -16.08 -18.51 15.76
C VAL A 148 -14.60 -18.11 15.75
N PRO A 149 -13.67 -18.95 16.20
CA PRO A 149 -12.26 -18.67 16.19
C PRO A 149 -11.70 -18.47 14.77
N THR A 150 -10.62 -17.72 14.65
CA THR A 150 -9.83 -17.60 13.40
C THR A 150 -8.96 -18.84 13.19
N HIS A 151 -8.56 -19.05 11.93
CA HIS A 151 -7.66 -20.13 11.52
C HIS A 151 -6.39 -19.54 10.87
N PRO A 152 -5.50 -18.91 11.69
CA PRO A 152 -4.30 -18.28 11.15
C PRO A 152 -3.41 -19.30 10.44
N ASN A 153 -2.89 -18.90 9.28
CA ASN A 153 -2.00 -19.75 8.47
C ASN A 153 -0.62 -19.11 8.26
N CYS A 154 -0.11 -18.43 9.27
CA CYS A 154 1.23 -17.87 9.29
C CYS A 154 2.29 -18.91 8.88
N GLY A 155 3.14 -18.56 7.90
CA GLY A 155 4.20 -19.44 7.41
C GLY A 155 3.78 -20.54 6.43
N GLN A 156 2.54 -20.52 5.93
CA GLN A 156 2.01 -21.51 4.98
C GLN A 156 1.79 -20.95 3.56
N TYR A 157 2.49 -19.86 3.19
CA TYR A 157 2.32 -19.13 1.91
C TYR A 157 3.65 -18.87 1.22
#